data_35bc14ae62ea8fa442e4016620db0c08
#
_entry.id   35bc14ae62ea8fa442e4016620db0c08
#
_cell.length_a   1.000
_cell.length_b   1.000
_cell.length_c   1.000
_cell.angle_alpha   90.00
_cell.angle_beta   90.00
_cell.angle_gamma   90.00
#
_symmetry.space_group_name_H-M   'P 1'
#
loop_
_entity.id
_entity.type
_entity.pdbx_description
1 polymer ?
#
loop_
_entity_poly.entity_id
_entity_poly.type
_entity_poly.pdbx_seq_one_letter_code
_entity_poly.pdbx_strand_id
1 'polypeptide(L)'
;MRIDPIGVVFNSACPTVFTENEDDLLLIVSFLLSKVSSYYLEMFSPTLNYQAGEIRKLPVKNLPNFDKNKISALVESTKENWDSYETSWDFCQNPLVRAKQPSLEQVFNTWQQQNTDAVAEMKRLEEENNKLFIDAYGLQDELTPEVPDEQITLIRADREKDSQSLVSYALGCMLGRYSLDEPGLIYAYTGNQNFDASRYQTFPADADGIIPLTEMHWFEDDATHRIGEFLTAVWNKDTLDANMPWLAESLGKKANETAEDTIRRYLASKFYKDHLQTYKKRPIYWLFSSGKQGAFQALVYLHRYNESTLARMRTEYVMPLISKMSAMANSLQSEIENSDSAAEIKRKEKELQNLHKQQTELSSFEEKLRHYADQRISLDLDDGVKVNYGKFGDLLAEVKAVTGENDECFKNIK
;
A
#
# COMPACT_ATOMS: atom_id res chain seq x y z
N MET A 1 3.26 21.36 -9.59
CA MET A 1 2.26 21.63 -10.65
C MET A 1 1.85 20.32 -11.29
N ARG A 2 0.64 20.23 -11.86
CA ARG A 2 0.18 18.99 -12.52
C ARG A 2 -0.81 19.35 -13.64
N ILE A 3 -0.86 18.55 -14.68
CA ILE A 3 -1.92 18.60 -15.68
C ILE A 3 -3.05 17.70 -15.20
N ASP A 4 -4.25 18.28 -15.02
CA ASP A 4 -5.42 17.53 -14.58
C ASP A 4 -6.18 16.98 -15.79
N PRO A 5 -6.71 15.73 -15.71
CA PRO A 5 -7.56 15.19 -16.76
C PRO A 5 -8.90 15.95 -16.84
N ILE A 6 -9.58 15.82 -17.98
CA ILE A 6 -10.89 16.43 -18.18
C ILE A 6 -11.88 15.89 -17.16
N GLY A 7 -12.66 16.76 -16.54
CA GLY A 7 -13.70 16.39 -15.57
C GLY A 7 -13.28 16.49 -14.09
N VAL A 8 -12.02 16.86 -13.81
CA VAL A 8 -11.58 17.10 -12.43
C VAL A 8 -12.20 18.38 -11.88
N VAL A 9 -12.68 18.29 -10.63
CA VAL A 9 -13.20 19.43 -9.87
C VAL A 9 -12.08 20.04 -9.04
N PHE A 10 -11.90 21.34 -9.09
CA PHE A 10 -10.90 22.10 -8.34
C PHE A 10 -11.55 23.11 -7.40
N ASN A 11 -10.82 23.58 -6.40
CA ASN A 11 -11.28 24.57 -5.44
C ASN A 11 -10.36 25.83 -5.44
N SER A 12 -10.74 26.86 -4.70
CA SER A 12 -9.99 28.12 -4.61
C SER A 12 -8.58 28.02 -4.02
N ALA A 13 -8.26 26.93 -3.31
CA ALA A 13 -6.93 26.69 -2.77
C ALA A 13 -5.96 26.09 -3.81
N CYS A 14 -6.47 25.76 -5.00
CA CYS A 14 -5.71 25.16 -6.10
C CYS A 14 -5.91 26.02 -7.37
N PRO A 15 -5.15 27.11 -7.54
CA PRO A 15 -5.26 27.94 -8.73
C PRO A 15 -5.07 27.13 -10.00
N THR A 16 -6.03 27.23 -10.93
CA THR A 16 -6.05 26.44 -12.16
C THR A 16 -5.96 27.38 -13.37
N VAL A 17 -5.15 26.99 -14.36
CA VAL A 17 -4.98 27.69 -15.64
C VAL A 17 -5.67 26.88 -16.72
N PHE A 18 -6.47 27.56 -17.54
CA PHE A 18 -7.14 26.97 -18.70
C PHE A 18 -6.58 27.59 -19.99
N THR A 19 -6.47 26.78 -21.02
CA THR A 19 -6.02 27.19 -22.36
C THR A 19 -7.01 26.70 -23.41
N GLU A 20 -7.05 27.37 -24.56
CA GLU A 20 -7.88 26.97 -25.69
C GLU A 20 -7.29 25.83 -26.51
N ASN A 21 -5.99 25.65 -26.43
CA ASN A 21 -5.28 24.61 -27.15
C ASN A 21 -4.16 23.98 -26.29
N GLU A 22 -3.69 22.80 -26.70
CA GLU A 22 -2.70 22.00 -26.00
C GLU A 22 -1.28 22.62 -26.09
N ASP A 23 -0.94 23.29 -27.20
CA ASP A 23 0.36 23.91 -27.38
C ASP A 23 0.58 25.05 -26.38
N ASP A 24 -0.43 25.86 -26.14
CA ASP A 24 -0.39 26.91 -25.10
C ASP A 24 -0.32 26.30 -23.70
N LEU A 25 -1.03 25.20 -23.47
CA LEU A 25 -0.98 24.50 -22.19
C LEU A 25 0.45 24.02 -21.91
N LEU A 26 1.10 23.35 -22.86
CA LEU A 26 2.47 22.85 -22.71
C LEU A 26 3.47 23.97 -22.51
N LEU A 27 3.33 25.10 -23.24
CA LEU A 27 4.18 26.28 -23.05
C LEU A 27 4.03 26.85 -21.64
N ILE A 28 2.81 27.00 -21.15
CA ILE A 28 2.54 27.53 -19.80
C ILE A 28 3.08 26.57 -18.72
N VAL A 29 2.87 25.27 -18.88
CA VAL A 29 3.42 24.24 -17.98
C VAL A 29 4.95 24.33 -17.94
N SER A 30 5.59 24.37 -19.10
CA SER A 30 7.04 24.51 -19.25
C SER A 30 7.57 25.75 -18.55
N PHE A 31 6.93 26.91 -18.78
CA PHE A 31 7.29 28.16 -18.12
C PHE A 31 7.13 28.06 -16.60
N LEU A 32 5.98 27.57 -16.13
CA LEU A 32 5.70 27.43 -14.69
C LEU A 32 6.61 26.42 -13.98
N LEU A 33 7.18 25.45 -14.69
CA LEU A 33 8.19 24.53 -14.16
C LEU A 33 9.60 25.16 -14.12
N SER A 34 9.84 26.25 -14.84
CA SER A 34 11.15 26.88 -14.93
C SER A 34 11.54 27.66 -13.67
N LYS A 35 12.83 27.81 -13.42
CA LYS A 35 13.37 28.69 -12.39
C LYS A 35 13.00 30.15 -12.59
N VAL A 36 12.74 30.58 -13.83
CA VAL A 36 12.32 31.94 -14.15
C VAL A 36 10.96 32.25 -13.56
N SER A 37 10.00 31.34 -13.64
CA SER A 37 8.69 31.53 -13.03
C SER A 37 8.77 31.58 -11.50
N SER A 38 9.58 30.72 -10.89
CA SER A 38 9.82 30.71 -9.43
C SER A 38 10.44 32.04 -8.98
N TYR A 39 11.43 32.55 -9.72
CA TYR A 39 12.08 33.83 -9.47
C TYR A 39 11.07 35.01 -9.46
N TYR A 40 10.16 35.06 -10.44
CA TYR A 40 9.11 36.08 -10.46
C TYR A 40 8.07 35.89 -9.35
N LEU A 41 7.67 34.65 -9.07
CA LEU A 41 6.69 34.37 -8.03
C LEU A 41 7.21 34.71 -6.63
N GLU A 42 8.47 34.45 -6.33
CA GLU A 42 9.12 34.87 -5.08
C GLU A 42 9.15 36.40 -4.90
N MET A 43 9.32 37.14 -6.00
CA MET A 43 9.23 38.60 -5.95
C MET A 43 7.79 39.12 -5.73
N PHE A 44 6.78 38.42 -6.28
CA PHE A 44 5.38 38.83 -6.15
C PHE A 44 4.75 38.41 -4.83
N SER A 45 5.14 37.30 -4.28
CA SER A 45 4.61 36.75 -3.03
C SER A 45 5.66 35.89 -2.32
N PRO A 46 6.26 36.38 -1.24
CA PRO A 46 7.23 35.62 -0.44
C PRO A 46 6.55 34.57 0.45
N THR A 47 5.35 34.11 0.11
CA THR A 47 4.56 33.12 0.85
C THR A 47 4.60 31.74 0.18
N LEU A 48 4.28 30.69 0.95
CA LEU A 48 4.24 29.31 0.44
C LEU A 48 3.06 29.04 -0.52
N ASN A 49 2.06 29.91 -0.56
CA ASN A 49 0.85 29.74 -1.36
C ASN A 49 0.72 30.88 -2.37
N TYR A 50 0.66 30.55 -3.64
CA TYR A 50 0.42 31.51 -4.72
C TYR A 50 -1.08 31.59 -5.05
N GLN A 51 -1.59 32.81 -5.18
CA GLN A 51 -2.97 33.06 -5.58
C GLN A 51 -3.07 33.25 -7.10
N ALA A 52 -4.26 33.07 -7.64
CA ALA A 52 -4.52 33.26 -9.08
C ALA A 52 -4.12 34.66 -9.58
N GLY A 53 -4.21 35.71 -8.73
CA GLY A 53 -3.80 37.06 -9.04
C GLY A 53 -2.30 37.23 -9.27
N GLU A 54 -1.47 36.45 -8.59
CA GLU A 54 -0.01 36.46 -8.73
C GLU A 54 0.40 35.70 -9.99
N ILE A 55 -0.20 34.53 -10.23
CA ILE A 55 0.04 33.76 -11.44
C ILE A 55 -0.32 34.56 -12.70
N ARG A 56 -1.39 35.35 -12.68
CA ARG A 56 -1.78 36.19 -13.82
C ARG A 56 -0.79 37.30 -14.15
N LYS A 57 0.08 37.70 -13.23
CA LYS A 57 1.12 38.73 -13.45
C LYS A 57 2.39 38.15 -14.12
N LEU A 58 2.50 36.85 -14.20
CA LEU A 58 3.66 36.19 -14.80
C LEU A 58 3.77 36.56 -16.28
N PRO A 59 4.93 37.04 -16.74
CA PRO A 59 5.13 37.51 -18.10
C PRO A 59 5.46 36.35 -19.03
N VAL A 60 4.50 35.54 -19.43
CA VAL A 60 4.71 34.40 -20.33
C VAL A 60 5.07 34.90 -21.73
N LYS A 61 6.23 34.50 -22.25
CA LYS A 61 6.67 34.81 -23.63
C LYS A 61 6.39 33.64 -24.56
N ASN A 62 5.94 33.92 -25.77
CA ASN A 62 5.93 32.93 -26.83
C ASN A 62 7.37 32.66 -27.32
N LEU A 63 7.78 31.42 -27.33
CA LEU A 63 9.14 30.98 -27.69
C LEU A 63 9.12 30.24 -29.02
N PRO A 64 9.74 30.82 -30.09
CA PRO A 64 9.71 30.20 -31.43
C PRO A 64 10.44 28.84 -31.49
N ASN A 65 11.37 28.58 -30.57
CA ASN A 65 12.14 27.33 -30.50
C ASN A 65 11.65 26.40 -29.38
N PHE A 66 10.40 26.59 -28.92
CA PHE A 66 9.82 25.72 -27.90
C PHE A 66 9.57 24.33 -28.44
N ASP A 67 10.20 23.34 -27.81
CA ASP A 67 10.03 21.92 -28.16
C ASP A 67 9.00 21.26 -27.25
N LYS A 68 7.76 21.23 -27.71
CA LYS A 68 6.64 20.64 -26.97
C LYS A 68 6.82 19.15 -26.68
N ASN A 69 7.58 18.41 -27.52
CA ASN A 69 7.79 16.97 -27.30
C ASN A 69 8.61 16.71 -26.01
N LYS A 70 9.56 17.59 -25.70
CA LYS A 70 10.34 17.48 -24.45
C LYS A 70 9.45 17.67 -23.23
N ILE A 71 8.52 18.61 -23.28
CA ILE A 71 7.61 18.85 -22.16
C ILE A 71 6.57 17.75 -22.03
N SER A 72 6.05 17.26 -23.15
CA SER A 72 5.18 16.07 -23.13
C SER A 72 5.89 14.88 -22.50
N ALA A 73 7.17 14.63 -22.83
CA ALA A 73 7.95 13.56 -22.24
C ALA A 73 8.14 13.73 -20.71
N LEU A 74 8.39 14.98 -20.24
CA LEU A 74 8.45 15.29 -18.81
C LEU A 74 7.13 14.97 -18.08
N VAL A 75 6.02 15.41 -18.66
CA VAL A 75 4.67 15.19 -18.09
C VAL A 75 4.35 13.70 -18.06
N GLU A 76 4.62 12.98 -19.16
CA GLU A 76 4.35 11.56 -19.30
C GLU A 76 5.20 10.73 -18.32
N SER A 77 6.50 10.99 -18.24
CA SER A 77 7.40 10.32 -17.28
C SER A 77 6.95 10.55 -15.82
N THR A 78 6.53 11.77 -15.49
CA THR A 78 6.02 12.09 -14.15
C THR A 78 4.70 11.36 -13.87
N LYS A 79 3.81 11.27 -14.87
CA LYS A 79 2.54 10.55 -14.75
C LYS A 79 2.78 9.05 -14.58
N GLU A 80 3.61 8.42 -15.40
CA GLU A 80 3.95 7.01 -15.28
C GLU A 80 4.57 6.66 -13.93
N ASN A 81 5.45 7.55 -13.44
CA ASN A 81 6.04 7.41 -12.12
C ASN A 81 4.98 7.47 -11.00
N TRP A 82 4.05 8.42 -11.08
CA TRP A 82 2.93 8.53 -10.14
C TRP A 82 2.00 7.30 -10.21
N ASP A 83 1.72 6.79 -11.40
CA ASP A 83 0.82 5.66 -11.63
C ASP A 83 1.44 4.31 -11.25
N SER A 84 2.71 4.28 -10.89
CA SER A 84 3.35 3.12 -10.27
C SER A 84 3.01 2.92 -8.79
N TYR A 85 2.39 3.91 -8.13
CA TYR A 85 1.88 3.78 -6.76
C TYR A 85 0.45 3.24 -6.72
N GLU A 86 0.17 2.28 -5.85
CA GLU A 86 -1.16 1.69 -5.68
C GLU A 86 -2.25 2.68 -5.19
N THR A 87 -1.87 3.88 -4.77
CA THR A 87 -2.77 4.97 -4.40
C THR A 87 -3.18 5.85 -5.58
N SER A 88 -2.57 5.67 -6.75
CA SER A 88 -3.01 6.34 -7.98
C SER A 88 -4.30 5.70 -8.51
N TRP A 89 -5.17 6.51 -9.09
CA TRP A 89 -6.39 6.02 -9.75
C TRP A 89 -6.09 5.26 -11.05
N ASP A 90 -4.99 5.61 -11.71
CA ASP A 90 -4.53 4.98 -12.95
C ASP A 90 -3.51 3.83 -12.69
N PHE A 91 -3.35 3.42 -11.42
CA PHE A 91 -2.50 2.28 -11.08
C PHE A 91 -3.00 1.00 -11.76
N CYS A 92 -2.14 0.39 -12.57
CA CYS A 92 -2.48 -0.83 -13.31
C CYS A 92 -1.91 -2.09 -12.67
N GLN A 93 -0.64 -2.06 -12.26
CA GLN A 93 0.06 -3.23 -11.74
C GLN A 93 1.32 -2.80 -11.00
N ASN A 94 1.73 -3.58 -10.00
CA ASN A 94 3.00 -3.33 -9.30
C ASN A 94 4.18 -3.39 -10.28
N PRO A 95 5.11 -2.42 -10.24
CA PRO A 95 6.25 -2.38 -11.15
C PRO A 95 7.10 -3.65 -11.18
N LEU A 96 7.29 -4.29 -10.02
CA LEU A 96 8.05 -5.54 -9.92
C LEU A 96 7.33 -6.74 -10.57
N VAL A 97 6.01 -6.69 -10.71
CA VAL A 97 5.23 -7.72 -11.42
C VAL A 97 5.20 -7.45 -12.92
N ARG A 98 5.16 -6.17 -13.33
CA ARG A 98 5.11 -5.76 -14.73
C ARG A 98 6.37 -6.14 -15.52
N ALA A 99 7.53 -6.09 -14.89
CA ALA A 99 8.80 -6.39 -15.54
C ALA A 99 9.00 -7.92 -15.65
N LYS A 100 8.98 -8.44 -16.87
CA LYS A 100 9.13 -9.88 -17.16
C LYS A 100 10.61 -10.30 -17.12
N GLN A 101 11.11 -10.60 -15.95
CA GLN A 101 12.45 -11.14 -15.72
C GLN A 101 12.37 -12.50 -15.01
N PRO A 102 13.38 -13.36 -15.10
CA PRO A 102 13.34 -14.70 -14.53
C PRO A 102 13.22 -14.79 -13.01
N SER A 103 13.69 -13.78 -12.26
CA SER A 103 13.64 -13.77 -10.79
C SER A 103 13.30 -12.38 -10.24
N LEU A 104 12.81 -12.34 -9.01
CA LEU A 104 12.49 -11.10 -8.30
C LEU A 104 13.71 -10.17 -8.15
N GLU A 105 14.89 -10.73 -7.88
CA GLU A 105 16.14 -9.95 -7.82
C GLU A 105 16.45 -9.26 -9.16
N GLN A 106 16.34 -9.99 -10.27
CA GLN A 106 16.60 -9.43 -11.60
C GLN A 106 15.55 -8.37 -11.97
N VAL A 107 14.30 -8.58 -11.60
CA VAL A 107 13.24 -7.58 -11.75
C VAL A 107 13.59 -6.31 -11.00
N PHE A 108 13.99 -6.44 -9.72
CA PHE A 108 14.36 -5.28 -8.90
C PHE A 108 15.56 -4.53 -9.47
N ASN A 109 16.60 -5.24 -9.91
CA ASN A 109 17.77 -4.62 -10.53
C ASN A 109 17.40 -3.86 -11.83
N THR A 110 16.52 -4.41 -12.64
CA THR A 110 15.98 -3.74 -13.84
C THR A 110 15.19 -2.50 -13.45
N TRP A 111 14.31 -2.61 -12.46
CA TRP A 111 13.53 -1.49 -11.91
C TRP A 111 14.43 -0.38 -11.36
N GLN A 112 15.47 -0.73 -10.62
CA GLN A 112 16.46 0.21 -10.08
C GLN A 112 17.18 0.97 -11.21
N GLN A 113 17.60 0.27 -12.27
CA GLN A 113 18.25 0.90 -13.41
C GLN A 113 17.30 1.84 -14.14
N GLN A 114 16.06 1.41 -14.41
CA GLN A 114 15.03 2.25 -15.03
C GLN A 114 14.75 3.53 -14.23
N ASN A 115 14.67 3.44 -12.91
CA ASN A 115 14.49 4.62 -12.06
C ASN A 115 15.72 5.55 -12.12
N THR A 116 16.92 5.00 -12.11
CA THR A 116 18.14 5.79 -12.22
C THR A 116 18.20 6.56 -13.54
N ASP A 117 17.88 5.88 -14.64
CA ASP A 117 17.87 6.48 -15.99
C ASP A 117 16.75 7.53 -16.10
N ALA A 118 15.56 7.26 -15.55
CA ALA A 118 14.45 8.22 -15.53
C ALA A 118 14.78 9.50 -14.75
N VAL A 119 15.43 9.37 -13.59
CA VAL A 119 15.88 10.53 -12.79
C VAL A 119 16.93 11.34 -13.54
N ALA A 120 17.89 10.69 -14.19
CA ALA A 120 18.93 11.37 -14.99
C ALA A 120 18.31 12.11 -16.18
N GLU A 121 17.38 11.48 -16.88
CA GLU A 121 16.69 12.09 -18.03
C GLU A 121 15.78 13.25 -17.61
N MET A 122 15.03 13.10 -16.50
CA MET A 122 14.22 14.18 -15.94
C MET A 122 15.08 15.40 -15.62
N LYS A 123 16.19 15.19 -14.92
CA LYS A 123 17.16 16.26 -14.60
C LYS A 123 17.65 16.99 -15.86
N ARG A 124 18.06 16.23 -16.86
CA ARG A 124 18.52 16.80 -18.14
C ARG A 124 17.44 17.65 -18.82
N LEU A 125 16.21 17.15 -18.86
CA LEU A 125 15.09 17.87 -19.47
C LEU A 125 14.70 19.13 -18.67
N GLU A 126 14.71 19.08 -17.33
CA GLU A 126 14.45 20.25 -16.49
C GLU A 126 15.56 21.31 -16.64
N GLU A 127 16.83 20.91 -16.69
CA GLU A 127 17.96 21.83 -16.91
C GLU A 127 17.91 22.47 -18.30
N GLU A 128 17.55 21.74 -19.34
CA GLU A 128 17.33 22.29 -20.68
C GLU A 128 16.16 23.25 -20.72
N ASN A 129 15.06 22.94 -20.02
CA ASN A 129 13.91 23.81 -19.87
C ASN A 129 14.29 25.11 -19.13
N ASN A 130 15.02 25.01 -18.02
CA ASN A 130 15.51 26.17 -17.29
C ASN A 130 16.38 27.07 -18.17
N LYS A 131 17.34 26.47 -18.91
CA LYS A 131 18.21 27.20 -19.82
C LYS A 131 17.43 27.95 -20.88
N LEU A 132 16.43 27.31 -21.50
CA LEU A 132 15.58 27.93 -22.52
C LEU A 132 14.94 29.23 -22.02
N PHE A 133 14.34 29.18 -20.81
CA PHE A 133 13.68 30.36 -20.25
C PHE A 133 14.67 31.38 -19.70
N ILE A 134 15.76 31.00 -19.04
CA ILE A 134 16.82 31.90 -18.59
C ILE A 134 17.37 32.71 -19.77
N ASP A 135 17.68 32.05 -20.88
CA ASP A 135 18.18 32.70 -22.11
C ASP A 135 17.13 33.63 -22.73
N ALA A 136 15.86 33.19 -22.78
CA ALA A 136 14.77 34.00 -23.37
C ALA A 136 14.43 35.26 -22.56
N TYR A 137 14.68 35.24 -21.25
CA TYR A 137 14.42 36.39 -20.36
C TYR A 137 15.67 37.22 -20.05
N GLY A 138 16.86 36.78 -20.49
CA GLY A 138 18.12 37.50 -20.28
C GLY A 138 18.56 37.48 -18.82
N LEU A 139 18.36 36.37 -18.11
CA LEU A 139 18.62 36.23 -16.67
C LEU A 139 19.86 35.35 -16.38
N GLN A 140 20.81 35.24 -17.34
CA GLN A 140 21.99 34.38 -17.20
C GLN A 140 22.92 34.81 -16.09
N ASP A 141 22.93 36.09 -15.74
CA ASP A 141 23.74 36.62 -14.65
C ASP A 141 23.11 36.38 -13.25
N GLU A 142 21.83 35.99 -13.20
CA GLU A 142 21.07 35.86 -11.96
C GLU A 142 20.62 34.44 -11.65
N LEU A 143 20.42 33.62 -12.67
CA LEU A 143 19.92 32.25 -12.53
C LEU A 143 20.82 31.25 -13.26
N THR A 144 20.96 30.08 -12.65
CA THR A 144 21.64 28.93 -13.27
C THR A 144 20.62 27.85 -13.62
N PRO A 145 20.83 27.11 -14.75
CA PRO A 145 19.88 26.07 -15.16
C PRO A 145 19.96 24.78 -14.32
N GLU A 146 21.03 24.54 -13.58
CA GLU A 146 21.31 23.29 -12.87
C GLU A 146 20.22 22.96 -11.86
N VAL A 147 19.83 21.70 -11.80
CA VAL A 147 18.84 21.16 -10.86
C VAL A 147 19.52 20.17 -9.92
N PRO A 148 19.51 20.42 -8.59
CA PRO A 148 20.01 19.45 -7.62
C PRO A 148 19.23 18.14 -7.65
N ASP A 149 19.92 17.01 -7.47
CA ASP A 149 19.30 15.68 -7.52
C ASP A 149 18.15 15.50 -6.51
N GLU A 150 18.21 16.21 -5.38
CA GLU A 150 17.19 16.19 -4.33
C GLU A 150 15.88 16.89 -4.75
N GLN A 151 15.92 17.73 -5.79
CA GLN A 151 14.75 18.41 -6.34
C GLN A 151 14.00 17.56 -7.37
N ILE A 152 14.65 16.53 -7.91
CA ILE A 152 13.99 15.58 -8.82
C ILE A 152 13.10 14.66 -7.98
N THR A 153 11.77 14.81 -8.15
CA THR A 153 10.76 14.15 -7.30
C THR A 153 10.35 12.76 -7.77
N LEU A 154 10.98 12.23 -8.82
CA LEU A 154 10.72 10.86 -9.27
C LEU A 154 11.15 9.82 -8.23
N ILE A 155 10.46 8.67 -8.23
CA ILE A 155 10.78 7.52 -7.38
C ILE A 155 12.23 7.11 -7.60
N ARG A 156 12.90 6.81 -6.51
CA ARG A 156 14.15 6.04 -6.51
C ARG A 156 13.86 4.67 -5.95
N ALA A 157 14.30 3.63 -6.64
CA ALA A 157 14.11 2.27 -6.18
C ALA A 157 14.69 2.07 -4.78
N ASP A 158 13.88 1.50 -3.89
CA ASP A 158 14.23 1.21 -2.50
C ASP A 158 13.82 -0.24 -2.24
N ARG A 159 14.82 -1.10 -2.01
CA ARG A 159 14.59 -2.54 -1.90
C ARG A 159 13.56 -2.92 -0.83
N GLU A 160 13.59 -2.25 0.32
CA GLU A 160 12.63 -2.51 1.40
C GLU A 160 11.23 -2.03 1.01
N LYS A 161 11.09 -0.77 0.57
CA LYS A 161 9.78 -0.18 0.24
C LYS A 161 9.13 -0.84 -0.97
N ASP A 162 9.91 -1.15 -2.00
CA ASP A 162 9.39 -1.80 -3.20
C ASP A 162 8.94 -3.24 -2.89
N SER A 163 9.65 -3.95 -1.99
CA SER A 163 9.22 -5.25 -1.48
C SER A 163 7.95 -5.16 -0.61
N GLN A 164 7.82 -4.13 0.23
CA GLN A 164 6.60 -3.86 1.00
C GLN A 164 5.41 -3.58 0.06
N SER A 165 5.64 -2.80 -1.00
CA SER A 165 4.64 -2.53 -2.05
C SER A 165 4.24 -3.80 -2.80
N LEU A 166 5.20 -4.69 -3.12
CA LEU A 166 4.91 -5.98 -3.73
C LEU A 166 4.02 -6.85 -2.83
N VAL A 167 4.30 -6.92 -1.53
CA VAL A 167 3.47 -7.64 -0.57
C VAL A 167 2.07 -7.03 -0.47
N SER A 168 1.95 -5.70 -0.46
CA SER A 168 0.65 -5.01 -0.47
C SER A 168 -0.16 -5.37 -1.71
N TYR A 169 0.47 -5.37 -2.89
CA TYR A 169 -0.16 -5.76 -4.14
C TYR A 169 -0.59 -7.23 -4.14
N ALA A 170 0.26 -8.14 -3.63
CA ALA A 170 -0.08 -9.57 -3.51
C ALA A 170 -1.30 -9.77 -2.60
N LEU A 171 -1.38 -9.08 -1.46
CA LEU A 171 -2.57 -9.09 -0.59
C LEU A 171 -3.80 -8.50 -1.31
N GLY A 172 -3.60 -7.47 -2.13
CA GLY A 172 -4.65 -6.94 -3.00
C GLY A 172 -5.19 -7.97 -3.99
N CYS A 173 -4.31 -8.79 -4.59
CA CYS A 173 -4.70 -9.91 -5.45
C CYS A 173 -5.44 -11.00 -4.65
N MET A 174 -4.94 -11.38 -3.46
CA MET A 174 -5.61 -12.34 -2.58
C MET A 174 -7.03 -11.90 -2.23
N LEU A 175 -7.20 -10.61 -1.94
CA LEU A 175 -8.48 -10.03 -1.54
C LEU A 175 -9.39 -9.66 -2.73
N GLY A 176 -8.92 -9.87 -3.97
CA GLY A 176 -9.68 -9.59 -5.19
C GLY A 176 -9.76 -8.12 -5.58
N ARG A 177 -8.96 -7.25 -4.98
CA ARG A 177 -8.83 -5.86 -5.42
C ARG A 177 -8.13 -5.75 -6.77
N TYR A 178 -7.08 -6.55 -6.96
CA TYR A 178 -6.28 -6.66 -8.18
C TYR A 178 -6.32 -8.09 -8.72
N SER A 179 -5.90 -8.27 -9.97
CA SER A 179 -5.72 -9.57 -10.60
C SER A 179 -4.39 -9.61 -11.36
N LEU A 180 -3.82 -10.80 -11.52
CA LEU A 180 -2.68 -11.02 -12.43
C LEU A 180 -3.14 -11.14 -13.90
N ASP A 181 -4.43 -11.35 -14.13
CA ASP A 181 -5.02 -11.57 -15.46
C ASP A 181 -5.50 -10.28 -16.13
N GLU A 182 -5.85 -9.25 -15.33
CA GLU A 182 -6.37 -7.99 -15.82
C GLU A 182 -5.70 -6.81 -15.09
N PRO A 183 -5.37 -5.69 -15.79
CA PRO A 183 -4.75 -4.53 -15.17
C PRO A 183 -5.74 -3.68 -14.37
N GLY A 184 -5.22 -2.99 -13.36
CA GLY A 184 -5.95 -1.97 -12.62
C GLY A 184 -6.84 -2.52 -11.51
N LEU A 185 -7.77 -1.69 -11.07
CA LEU A 185 -8.71 -2.00 -10.01
C LEU A 185 -9.83 -2.91 -10.56
N ILE A 186 -9.87 -4.16 -10.06
CA ILE A 186 -10.82 -5.16 -10.55
C ILE A 186 -12.14 -5.11 -9.79
N TYR A 187 -12.06 -5.03 -8.46
CA TYR A 187 -13.25 -5.07 -7.62
C TYR A 187 -13.21 -4.00 -6.52
N ALA A 188 -14.26 -3.17 -6.49
CA ALA A 188 -14.48 -2.10 -5.51
C ALA A 188 -15.97 -1.84 -5.23
N TYR A 189 -16.79 -2.87 -5.26
CA TYR A 189 -18.23 -2.76 -4.96
C TYR A 189 -18.50 -2.90 -3.46
N THR A 190 -19.62 -2.35 -3.01
CA THR A 190 -20.05 -2.45 -1.60
C THR A 190 -20.73 -3.79 -1.32
N GLY A 191 -20.51 -4.34 -0.13
CA GLY A 191 -21.27 -5.48 0.39
C GLY A 191 -20.97 -6.82 -0.29
N ASN A 192 -19.81 -6.96 -0.92
CA ASN A 192 -19.39 -8.17 -1.62
C ASN A 192 -20.41 -8.65 -2.67
N GLN A 193 -21.01 -7.68 -3.38
CA GLN A 193 -21.99 -7.97 -4.44
C GLN A 193 -21.29 -8.06 -5.78
N ASN A 194 -21.74 -8.99 -6.63
CA ASN A 194 -21.24 -9.18 -7.99
C ASN A 194 -19.72 -9.47 -8.06
N PHE A 195 -19.15 -10.10 -7.03
CA PHE A 195 -17.78 -10.58 -7.10
C PHE A 195 -17.69 -11.73 -8.09
N ASP A 196 -16.89 -11.56 -9.12
CA ASP A 196 -16.70 -12.55 -10.19
C ASP A 196 -15.33 -13.23 -10.06
N ALA A 197 -15.32 -14.42 -9.48
CA ALA A 197 -14.09 -15.21 -9.28
C ALA A 197 -13.44 -15.64 -10.62
N SER A 198 -14.15 -15.62 -11.75
CA SER A 198 -13.60 -16.01 -13.06
C SER A 198 -12.53 -15.03 -13.58
N ARG A 199 -12.47 -13.82 -13.03
CA ARG A 199 -11.47 -12.79 -13.37
C ARG A 199 -10.10 -13.00 -12.71
N TYR A 200 -9.93 -14.07 -11.90
CA TYR A 200 -8.74 -14.37 -11.12
C TYR A 200 -8.26 -15.80 -11.39
N GLN A 201 -7.83 -16.07 -12.62
CA GLN A 201 -7.49 -17.45 -13.08
C GLN A 201 -6.05 -17.80 -12.72
N THR A 202 -5.09 -16.91 -12.98
CA THR A 202 -3.65 -17.15 -12.74
C THR A 202 -3.34 -17.22 -11.25
N PHE A 203 -3.98 -16.38 -10.45
CA PHE A 203 -3.87 -16.38 -8.99
C PHE A 203 -5.27 -16.14 -8.40
N PRO A 204 -5.97 -17.22 -8.00
CA PRO A 204 -7.34 -17.12 -7.49
C PRO A 204 -7.43 -16.23 -6.26
N ALA A 205 -8.38 -15.28 -6.29
CA ALA A 205 -8.70 -14.50 -5.11
C ALA A 205 -9.33 -15.41 -4.04
N ASP A 206 -9.16 -15.03 -2.78
CA ASP A 206 -9.77 -15.74 -1.66
C ASP A 206 -11.29 -15.80 -1.77
N ALA A 207 -11.88 -16.92 -1.40
CA ALA A 207 -13.30 -17.18 -1.60
C ALA A 207 -14.19 -16.29 -0.72
N ASP A 208 -13.78 -16.03 0.52
CA ASP A 208 -14.57 -15.29 1.49
C ASP A 208 -14.08 -13.87 1.76
N GLY A 209 -12.86 -13.54 1.32
CA GLY A 209 -12.23 -12.24 1.50
C GLY A 209 -11.70 -12.02 2.91
N ILE A 210 -11.39 -13.09 3.65
CA ILE A 210 -10.81 -13.07 4.99
C ILE A 210 -9.42 -13.73 4.92
N ILE A 211 -8.35 -12.97 5.08
CA ILE A 211 -6.97 -13.48 5.00
C ILE A 211 -6.32 -13.49 6.38
N PRO A 212 -6.06 -14.67 6.97
CA PRO A 212 -5.37 -14.77 8.25
C PRO A 212 -3.93 -14.25 8.20
N LEU A 213 -3.53 -13.50 9.25
CA LEU A 213 -2.17 -12.99 9.48
C LEU A 213 -1.63 -13.50 10.81
N THR A 214 -1.66 -14.79 11.06
CA THR A 214 -1.27 -15.38 12.34
C THR A 214 0.25 -15.56 12.46
N GLU A 215 0.79 -15.49 13.67
CA GLU A 215 2.22 -15.71 13.96
C GLU A 215 2.67 -17.16 13.70
N MET A 216 1.73 -18.09 13.64
CA MET A 216 1.96 -19.50 13.33
C MET A 216 1.09 -19.95 12.16
N HIS A 217 1.49 -21.00 11.46
CA HIS A 217 0.72 -21.59 10.37
C HIS A 217 -0.48 -22.39 10.90
N TRP A 218 -1.59 -21.72 11.14
CA TRP A 218 -2.85 -22.30 11.61
C TRP A 218 -3.83 -22.64 10.49
N PHE A 219 -3.73 -21.93 9.35
CA PHE A 219 -4.67 -21.98 8.24
C PHE A 219 -3.93 -22.20 6.92
N GLU A 220 -4.54 -22.98 6.02
CA GLU A 220 -3.99 -23.24 4.68
C GLU A 220 -3.99 -21.99 3.80
N ASP A 221 -4.95 -21.10 4.02
CA ASP A 221 -5.14 -19.83 3.33
C ASP A 221 -4.45 -18.64 4.02
N ASP A 222 -3.50 -18.90 4.93
CA ASP A 222 -2.79 -17.80 5.58
C ASP A 222 -1.96 -16.98 4.58
N ALA A 223 -1.82 -15.68 4.87
CA ALA A 223 -1.16 -14.74 3.98
C ALA A 223 0.27 -15.16 3.61
N THR A 224 1.03 -15.79 4.50
CA THR A 224 2.42 -16.19 4.24
C THR A 224 2.49 -17.31 3.20
N HIS A 225 1.64 -18.32 3.34
CA HIS A 225 1.52 -19.38 2.35
C HIS A 225 1.09 -18.83 1.00
N ARG A 226 0.08 -17.97 1.01
CA ARG A 226 -0.44 -17.31 -0.19
C ARG A 226 0.60 -16.40 -0.88
N ILE A 227 1.55 -15.78 -0.14
CA ILE A 227 2.69 -15.06 -0.75
C ILE A 227 3.56 -16.02 -1.56
N GLY A 228 3.85 -17.23 -1.06
CA GLY A 228 4.59 -18.25 -1.81
C GLY A 228 3.88 -18.66 -3.11
N GLU A 229 2.57 -18.85 -3.06
CA GLU A 229 1.75 -19.13 -4.24
C GLU A 229 1.74 -17.95 -5.23
N PHE A 230 1.64 -16.71 -4.74
CA PHE A 230 1.72 -15.51 -5.57
C PHE A 230 3.07 -15.42 -6.29
N LEU A 231 4.19 -15.61 -5.57
CA LEU A 231 5.53 -15.60 -6.19
C LEU A 231 5.66 -16.72 -7.24
N THR A 232 5.06 -17.90 -6.99
CA THR A 232 5.01 -19.00 -7.96
C THR A 232 4.18 -18.64 -9.20
N ALA A 233 3.05 -17.97 -9.02
CA ALA A 233 2.18 -17.56 -10.12
C ALA A 233 2.85 -16.50 -11.02
N VAL A 234 3.63 -15.58 -10.43
CA VAL A 234 4.31 -14.50 -11.19
C VAL A 234 5.60 -15.00 -11.86
N TRP A 235 6.44 -15.76 -11.14
CA TRP A 235 7.81 -16.11 -11.59
C TRP A 235 8.03 -17.62 -11.84
N ASN A 236 7.06 -18.45 -11.64
CA ASN A 236 7.09 -19.92 -11.67
C ASN A 236 7.68 -20.60 -10.41
N LYS A 237 7.46 -21.90 -10.31
CA LYS A 237 7.88 -22.71 -9.15
C LYS A 237 9.38 -22.85 -9.00
N ASP A 238 10.11 -22.91 -10.12
CA ASP A 238 11.56 -23.17 -10.11
C ASP A 238 12.37 -22.03 -9.51
N THR A 239 11.80 -20.83 -9.43
CA THR A 239 12.44 -19.64 -8.86
C THR A 239 12.02 -19.35 -7.42
N LEU A 240 11.09 -20.11 -6.85
CA LEU A 240 10.54 -19.84 -5.52
C LEU A 240 11.64 -19.89 -4.44
N ASP A 241 12.56 -20.86 -4.52
CA ASP A 241 13.68 -21.03 -3.58
C ASP A 241 14.68 -19.87 -3.60
N ALA A 242 14.70 -19.08 -4.68
CA ALA A 242 15.47 -17.86 -4.77
C ALA A 242 14.65 -16.61 -4.37
N ASN A 243 13.39 -16.53 -4.80
CA ASN A 243 12.54 -15.35 -4.60
C ASN A 243 12.08 -15.19 -3.14
N MET A 244 11.77 -16.29 -2.43
CA MET A 244 11.35 -16.24 -1.02
C MET A 244 12.46 -15.68 -0.11
N PRO A 245 13.72 -16.18 -0.15
CA PRO A 245 14.81 -15.62 0.65
C PRO A 245 15.10 -14.16 0.28
N TRP A 246 15.11 -13.82 -1.01
CA TRP A 246 15.36 -12.45 -1.44
C TRP A 246 14.30 -11.46 -0.89
N LEU A 247 13.02 -11.85 -0.95
CA LEU A 247 11.93 -11.06 -0.37
C LEU A 247 12.08 -10.94 1.16
N ALA A 248 12.39 -12.04 1.84
CA ALA A 248 12.60 -12.05 3.29
C ALA A 248 13.75 -11.13 3.71
N GLU A 249 14.90 -11.19 3.00
CA GLU A 249 16.04 -10.30 3.25
C GLU A 249 15.64 -8.84 3.09
N SER A 250 14.87 -8.52 2.06
CA SER A 250 14.36 -7.17 1.77
C SER A 250 13.41 -6.66 2.87
N LEU A 251 12.68 -7.56 3.53
CA LEU A 251 11.78 -7.26 4.66
C LEU A 251 12.49 -7.31 6.03
N GLY A 252 13.81 -7.45 6.06
CA GLY A 252 14.63 -7.41 7.27
C GLY A 252 14.70 -8.74 8.00
N LYS A 253 15.15 -9.78 7.30
CA LYS A 253 15.40 -11.12 7.84
C LYS A 253 16.39 -11.08 8.99
N LYS A 254 16.07 -11.77 10.09
CA LYS A 254 16.98 -11.97 11.21
C LYS A 254 17.78 -13.29 11.04
N ALA A 255 18.94 -13.36 11.70
CA ALA A 255 19.89 -14.46 11.54
C ALA A 255 19.30 -15.86 11.77
N ASN A 256 18.32 -15.99 12.68
CA ASN A 256 17.74 -17.26 13.08
C ASN A 256 16.33 -17.50 12.48
N GLU A 257 15.91 -16.68 11.53
CA GLU A 257 14.61 -16.80 10.88
C GLU A 257 14.74 -17.49 9.52
N THR A 258 13.76 -18.34 9.18
CA THR A 258 13.56 -18.78 7.80
C THR A 258 12.99 -17.62 6.95
N ALA A 259 12.90 -17.80 5.66
CA ALA A 259 12.23 -16.84 4.79
C ALA A 259 10.75 -16.68 5.15
N GLU A 260 10.07 -17.80 5.38
CA GLU A 260 8.66 -17.82 5.80
C GLU A 260 8.45 -17.15 7.15
N ASP A 261 9.28 -17.40 8.15
CA ASP A 261 9.19 -16.77 9.48
C ASP A 261 9.31 -15.24 9.38
N THR A 262 10.21 -14.77 8.51
CA THR A 262 10.42 -13.35 8.31
C THR A 262 9.20 -12.69 7.65
N ILE A 263 8.66 -13.29 6.58
CA ILE A 263 7.48 -12.78 5.87
C ILE A 263 6.28 -12.81 6.82
N ARG A 264 6.08 -13.90 7.57
CA ARG A 264 5.03 -14.04 8.57
C ARG A 264 5.11 -12.97 9.65
N ARG A 265 6.28 -12.75 10.21
CA ARG A 265 6.53 -11.69 11.18
C ARG A 265 6.24 -10.30 10.61
N TYR A 266 6.64 -10.03 9.36
CA TYR A 266 6.34 -8.76 8.69
C TYR A 266 4.83 -8.56 8.56
N LEU A 267 4.12 -9.56 8.04
CA LEU A 267 2.66 -9.51 7.86
C LEU A 267 1.93 -9.31 9.18
N ALA A 268 2.29 -10.06 10.22
CA ALA A 268 1.62 -10.01 11.52
C ALA A 268 1.93 -8.74 12.34
N SER A 269 3.09 -8.10 12.15
CA SER A 269 3.54 -7.02 13.05
C SER A 269 3.79 -5.67 12.41
N LYS A 270 4.11 -5.60 11.11
CA LYS A 270 4.51 -4.37 10.43
C LYS A 270 3.56 -3.96 9.31
N PHE A 271 3.08 -4.90 8.50
CA PHE A 271 2.30 -4.64 7.30
C PHE A 271 1.16 -3.65 7.53
N TYR A 272 0.38 -3.84 8.58
CA TYR A 272 -0.78 -2.97 8.81
C TYR A 272 -0.40 -1.52 9.11
N LYS A 273 0.74 -1.28 9.75
CA LYS A 273 1.26 0.07 10.00
C LYS A 273 1.70 0.73 8.68
N ASP A 274 2.37 -0.03 7.82
CA ASP A 274 2.80 0.44 6.50
C ASP A 274 1.56 0.75 5.63
N HIS A 275 0.54 -0.10 5.68
CA HIS A 275 -0.75 0.11 5.02
C HIS A 275 -1.45 1.40 5.50
N LEU A 276 -1.50 1.65 6.81
CA LEU A 276 -2.05 2.89 7.38
C LEU A 276 -1.27 4.13 6.94
N GLN A 277 0.04 4.04 6.80
CA GLN A 277 0.87 5.12 6.32
C GLN A 277 0.61 5.40 4.84
N THR A 278 0.59 4.38 3.99
CA THR A 278 0.31 4.46 2.55
C THR A 278 -1.04 5.11 2.28
N TYR A 279 -2.07 4.69 3.00
CA TYR A 279 -3.44 5.20 2.84
C TYR A 279 -3.79 6.38 3.79
N LYS A 280 -2.77 7.04 4.38
CA LYS A 280 -2.94 8.23 5.22
C LYS A 280 -4.00 8.05 6.32
N LYS A 281 -3.93 6.91 7.02
CA LYS A 281 -4.87 6.48 8.07
C LYS A 281 -6.32 6.28 7.58
N ARG A 282 -6.49 5.97 6.31
CA ARG A 282 -7.78 5.57 5.70
C ARG A 282 -7.64 4.19 5.08
N PRO A 283 -7.48 3.12 5.91
CA PRO A 283 -7.18 1.79 5.40
C PRO A 283 -8.32 1.24 4.54
N ILE A 284 -7.94 0.54 3.47
CA ILE A 284 -8.87 -0.20 2.60
C ILE A 284 -8.94 -1.67 2.98
N TYR A 285 -7.89 -2.20 3.61
CA TYR A 285 -7.88 -3.49 4.27
C TYR A 285 -8.00 -3.26 5.77
N TRP A 286 -8.92 -3.94 6.42
CA TRP A 286 -9.20 -3.78 7.83
C TRP A 286 -8.66 -4.97 8.59
N LEU A 287 -7.85 -4.72 9.63
CA LEU A 287 -7.24 -5.75 10.44
C LEU A 287 -8.10 -6.03 11.66
N PHE A 288 -8.80 -7.15 11.65
CA PHE A 288 -9.42 -7.73 12.84
C PHE A 288 -8.34 -8.37 13.70
N SER A 289 -8.35 -8.12 15.01
CA SER A 289 -7.28 -8.56 15.91
C SER A 289 -7.82 -8.94 17.28
N SER A 290 -7.39 -10.09 17.78
CA SER A 290 -7.72 -10.54 19.13
C SER A 290 -7.06 -9.70 20.22
N GLY A 291 -5.94 -9.02 19.93
CA GLY A 291 -5.25 -8.16 20.86
C GLY A 291 -3.72 -8.30 20.84
N LYS A 292 -3.10 -8.03 22.01
CA LYS A 292 -1.64 -7.90 22.13
C LYS A 292 -0.86 -9.22 22.07
N GLN A 293 -1.52 -10.35 22.37
CA GLN A 293 -0.88 -11.66 22.29
C GLN A 293 -0.86 -12.21 20.86
N GLY A 294 -1.58 -11.55 19.92
CA GLY A 294 -1.62 -11.94 18.52
C GLY A 294 -2.21 -13.33 18.29
N ALA A 295 -3.14 -13.76 19.14
CA ALA A 295 -3.73 -15.10 19.04
C ALA A 295 -4.45 -15.30 17.71
N PHE A 296 -5.14 -14.26 17.20
CA PHE A 296 -5.77 -14.23 15.90
C PHE A 296 -5.69 -12.83 15.30
N GLN A 297 -5.34 -12.78 14.02
CA GLN A 297 -5.43 -11.60 13.18
C GLN A 297 -5.90 -12.00 11.78
N ALA A 298 -6.74 -11.18 11.16
CA ALA A 298 -7.15 -11.37 9.77
C ALA A 298 -7.41 -10.03 9.08
N LEU A 299 -7.00 -9.92 7.81
CA LEU A 299 -7.36 -8.82 6.94
C LEU A 299 -8.69 -9.11 6.25
N VAL A 300 -9.52 -8.07 6.18
CA VAL A 300 -10.74 -8.06 5.37
C VAL A 300 -10.71 -6.82 4.47
N TYR A 301 -10.93 -7.02 3.17
CA TYR A 301 -11.08 -5.92 2.23
C TYR A 301 -12.46 -5.28 2.41
N LEU A 302 -12.51 -3.97 2.65
CA LEU A 302 -13.77 -3.28 2.99
C LEU A 302 -14.89 -3.50 1.95
N HIS A 303 -14.55 -3.61 0.66
CA HIS A 303 -15.52 -3.88 -0.41
C HIS A 303 -15.97 -5.35 -0.48
N ARG A 304 -15.23 -6.28 0.14
CA ARG A 304 -15.61 -7.68 0.29
C ARG A 304 -16.35 -7.97 1.61
N TYR A 305 -16.36 -7.00 2.53
CA TYR A 305 -17.11 -7.11 3.78
C TYR A 305 -18.62 -7.13 3.51
N ASN A 306 -19.34 -7.99 4.22
CA ASN A 306 -20.81 -8.03 4.25
C ASN A 306 -21.28 -8.43 5.66
N GLU A 307 -22.59 -8.37 5.91
CA GLU A 307 -23.20 -8.64 7.22
C GLU A 307 -22.91 -10.04 7.78
N SER A 308 -22.48 -11.01 6.95
CA SER A 308 -22.13 -12.36 7.38
C SER A 308 -20.64 -12.55 7.67
N THR A 309 -19.79 -11.57 7.33
CA THR A 309 -18.32 -11.68 7.43
C THR A 309 -17.86 -12.00 8.85
N LEU A 310 -18.43 -11.34 9.87
CA LEU A 310 -18.05 -11.60 11.28
C LEU A 310 -18.50 -13.00 11.74
N ALA A 311 -19.67 -13.45 11.31
CA ALA A 311 -20.16 -14.78 11.61
C ALA A 311 -19.26 -15.85 10.97
N ARG A 312 -18.86 -15.66 9.71
CA ARG A 312 -17.91 -16.55 9.02
C ARG A 312 -16.54 -16.55 9.70
N MET A 313 -15.99 -15.38 10.02
CA MET A 313 -14.73 -15.25 10.75
C MET A 313 -14.76 -16.04 12.07
N ARG A 314 -15.88 -15.99 12.80
CA ARG A 314 -16.07 -16.74 14.03
C ARG A 314 -16.09 -18.25 13.78
N THR A 315 -16.93 -18.71 12.83
CA THR A 315 -17.21 -20.15 12.65
C THR A 315 -16.15 -20.86 11.84
N GLU A 316 -15.55 -20.21 10.84
CA GLU A 316 -14.60 -20.85 9.93
C GLU A 316 -13.14 -20.68 10.39
N TYR A 317 -12.84 -19.64 11.23
CA TYR A 317 -11.48 -19.37 11.68
C TYR A 317 -11.31 -19.46 13.20
N VAL A 318 -12.03 -18.64 13.97
CA VAL A 318 -11.76 -18.50 15.41
C VAL A 318 -12.11 -19.76 16.21
N MET A 319 -13.27 -20.36 15.97
CA MET A 319 -13.69 -21.58 16.67
C MET A 319 -12.77 -22.78 16.34
N PRO A 320 -12.42 -23.05 15.08
CA PRO A 320 -11.42 -24.07 14.76
C PRO A 320 -10.05 -23.79 15.39
N LEU A 321 -9.61 -22.53 15.45
CA LEU A 321 -8.34 -22.14 16.06
C LEU A 321 -8.31 -22.46 17.57
N ILE A 322 -9.39 -22.18 18.29
CA ILE A 322 -9.52 -22.55 19.73
C ILE A 322 -9.27 -24.05 19.91
N SER A 323 -9.84 -24.88 19.06
CA SER A 323 -9.68 -26.35 19.12
C SER A 323 -8.24 -26.75 18.78
N LYS A 324 -7.63 -26.18 17.74
CA LYS A 324 -6.23 -26.44 17.34
C LYS A 324 -5.25 -26.02 18.45
N MET A 325 -5.44 -24.86 19.05
CA MET A 325 -4.60 -24.39 20.17
C MET A 325 -4.73 -25.29 21.40
N SER A 326 -5.92 -25.82 21.69
CA SER A 326 -6.13 -26.74 22.82
C SER A 326 -5.42 -28.08 22.57
N ALA A 327 -5.48 -28.59 21.35
CA ALA A 327 -4.74 -29.82 20.97
C ALA A 327 -3.22 -29.61 21.07
N MET A 328 -2.70 -28.46 20.63
CA MET A 328 -1.28 -28.12 20.73
C MET A 328 -0.82 -27.99 22.19
N ALA A 329 -1.63 -27.35 23.07
CA ALA A 329 -1.31 -27.23 24.48
C ALA A 329 -1.20 -28.63 25.15
N ASN A 330 -2.13 -29.54 24.86
CA ASN A 330 -2.08 -30.92 25.35
C ASN A 330 -0.83 -31.68 24.82
N SER A 331 -0.45 -31.48 23.56
CA SER A 331 0.77 -32.07 22.98
C SER A 331 2.03 -31.55 23.70
N LEU A 332 2.14 -30.22 23.87
CA LEU A 332 3.27 -29.61 24.57
C LEU A 332 3.37 -30.10 26.03
N GLN A 333 2.23 -30.23 26.73
CA GLN A 333 2.20 -30.79 28.08
C GLN A 333 2.75 -32.23 28.12
N SER A 334 2.30 -33.10 27.21
CA SER A 334 2.77 -34.47 27.11
C SER A 334 4.26 -34.52 26.76
N GLU A 335 4.75 -33.66 25.90
CA GLU A 335 6.17 -33.57 25.53
C GLU A 335 7.04 -33.10 26.71
N ILE A 336 6.53 -32.19 27.56
CA ILE A 336 7.20 -31.77 28.79
C ILE A 336 7.31 -32.92 29.77
N GLU A 337 6.26 -33.70 29.95
CA GLU A 337 6.22 -34.83 30.87
C GLU A 337 7.12 -36.01 30.44
N ASN A 338 7.36 -36.13 29.13
CA ASN A 338 8.18 -37.21 28.57
C ASN A 338 9.63 -36.82 28.22
N SER A 339 10.04 -35.54 28.49
CA SER A 339 11.40 -35.08 28.17
C SER A 339 12.32 -35.24 29.36
N ASP A 340 13.52 -35.78 29.15
CA ASP A 340 14.61 -35.87 30.16
C ASP A 340 15.53 -34.63 30.14
N SER A 341 15.36 -33.73 29.18
CA SER A 341 16.22 -32.55 29.02
C SER A 341 15.66 -31.30 29.73
N ALA A 342 16.28 -30.87 30.81
CA ALA A 342 15.89 -29.67 31.55
C ALA A 342 15.83 -28.41 30.67
N ALA A 343 16.73 -28.28 29.68
CA ALA A 343 16.72 -27.13 28.72
C ALA A 343 15.53 -27.19 27.78
N GLU A 344 15.16 -28.37 27.32
CA GLU A 344 13.99 -28.59 26.46
C GLU A 344 12.68 -28.37 27.22
N ILE A 345 12.57 -28.92 28.44
CA ILE A 345 11.43 -28.69 29.34
C ILE A 345 11.19 -27.19 29.51
N LYS A 346 12.23 -26.44 29.91
CA LYS A 346 12.11 -24.99 30.15
C LYS A 346 11.67 -24.22 28.88
N ARG A 347 12.13 -24.65 27.71
CA ARG A 347 11.72 -24.03 26.43
C ARG A 347 10.24 -24.29 26.16
N LYS A 348 9.80 -25.55 26.29
CA LYS A 348 8.42 -25.96 26.04
C LYS A 348 7.43 -25.39 27.09
N GLU A 349 7.84 -25.29 28.35
CA GLU A 349 7.04 -24.60 29.38
C GLU A 349 6.79 -23.14 29.05
N LYS A 350 7.80 -22.44 28.52
CA LYS A 350 7.64 -21.04 28.07
C LYS A 350 6.70 -20.96 26.87
N GLU A 351 6.79 -21.88 25.94
CA GLU A 351 5.91 -21.96 24.77
C GLU A 351 4.47 -22.22 25.20
N LEU A 352 4.24 -23.19 26.09
CA LEU A 352 2.95 -23.51 26.67
C LEU A 352 2.35 -22.32 27.43
N GLN A 353 3.16 -21.61 28.21
CA GLN A 353 2.70 -20.40 28.91
C GLN A 353 2.25 -19.30 27.94
N ASN A 354 2.96 -19.11 26.82
CA ASN A 354 2.54 -18.15 25.80
C ASN A 354 1.25 -18.59 25.10
N LEU A 355 1.13 -19.88 24.78
CA LEU A 355 -0.07 -20.46 24.19
C LEU A 355 -1.30 -20.28 25.08
N HIS A 356 -1.17 -20.47 26.39
CA HIS A 356 -2.25 -20.22 27.35
C HIS A 356 -2.70 -18.75 27.40
N LYS A 357 -1.76 -17.79 27.27
CA LYS A 357 -2.11 -16.37 27.18
C LYS A 357 -2.89 -16.09 25.88
N GLN A 358 -2.46 -16.68 24.78
CA GLN A 358 -3.15 -16.56 23.50
C GLN A 358 -4.55 -17.21 23.55
N GLN A 359 -4.69 -18.38 24.16
CA GLN A 359 -6.00 -19.02 24.35
C GLN A 359 -6.97 -18.14 25.16
N THR A 360 -6.48 -17.50 26.24
CA THR A 360 -7.29 -16.59 27.06
C THR A 360 -7.73 -15.36 26.24
N GLU A 361 -6.82 -14.78 25.47
CA GLU A 361 -7.12 -13.66 24.59
C GLU A 361 -8.13 -14.06 23.50
N LEU A 362 -7.92 -15.23 22.88
CA LEU A 362 -8.80 -15.73 21.81
C LEU A 362 -10.22 -16.02 22.30
N SER A 363 -10.37 -16.57 23.52
CA SER A 363 -11.69 -16.81 24.12
C SER A 363 -12.43 -15.50 24.35
N SER A 364 -11.74 -14.47 24.86
CA SER A 364 -12.34 -13.14 25.03
C SER A 364 -12.71 -12.49 23.70
N PHE A 365 -11.88 -12.68 22.68
CA PHE A 365 -12.15 -12.19 21.32
C PHE A 365 -13.36 -12.89 20.71
N GLU A 366 -13.49 -14.20 20.88
CA GLU A 366 -14.63 -15.00 20.38
C GLU A 366 -15.96 -14.49 20.96
N GLU A 367 -16.03 -14.21 22.27
CA GLU A 367 -17.22 -13.66 22.90
C GLU A 367 -17.62 -12.30 22.31
N LYS A 368 -16.64 -11.41 22.10
CA LYS A 368 -16.88 -10.12 21.45
C LYS A 368 -17.33 -10.31 20.01
N LEU A 369 -16.62 -11.13 19.26
CA LEU A 369 -16.90 -11.38 17.84
C LEU A 369 -18.32 -11.93 17.66
N ARG A 370 -18.78 -12.84 18.56
CA ARG A 370 -20.16 -13.33 18.58
C ARG A 370 -21.17 -12.20 18.74
N HIS A 371 -20.93 -11.31 19.71
CA HIS A 371 -21.83 -10.17 19.97
C HIS A 371 -21.94 -9.23 18.76
N TYR A 372 -20.82 -8.92 18.10
CA TYR A 372 -20.80 -8.08 16.90
C TYR A 372 -21.37 -8.80 15.66
N ALA A 373 -21.18 -10.12 15.55
CA ALA A 373 -21.74 -10.91 14.45
C ALA A 373 -23.28 -10.93 14.52
N ASP A 374 -23.86 -11.03 15.73
CA ASP A 374 -25.31 -11.01 15.94
C ASP A 374 -25.96 -9.68 15.54
N GLN A 375 -25.18 -8.58 15.55
CA GLN A 375 -25.66 -7.25 15.11
C GLN A 375 -25.76 -7.11 13.60
N ARG A 376 -25.12 -8.01 12.82
CA ARG A 376 -25.13 -7.98 11.34
C ARG A 376 -24.78 -6.59 10.78
N ILE A 377 -23.66 -6.03 11.27
CA ILE A 377 -23.24 -4.68 10.91
C ILE A 377 -23.12 -4.53 9.39
N SER A 378 -23.79 -3.52 8.84
CA SER A 378 -23.65 -3.11 7.46
C SER A 378 -22.76 -1.86 7.34
N LEU A 379 -22.08 -1.75 6.20
CA LEU A 379 -21.26 -0.58 5.87
C LEU A 379 -22.02 0.32 4.92
N ASP A 380 -22.02 1.62 5.22
CA ASP A 380 -22.36 2.67 4.29
C ASP A 380 -21.07 3.42 3.93
N LEU A 381 -20.58 3.26 2.70
CA LEU A 381 -19.31 3.87 2.31
C LEU A 381 -19.39 5.40 2.24
N ASP A 382 -20.58 5.98 2.12
CA ASP A 382 -20.79 7.43 2.11
C ASP A 382 -20.57 8.06 3.50
N ASP A 383 -20.73 7.27 4.59
CA ASP A 383 -20.38 7.70 5.95
C ASP A 383 -18.87 7.93 6.14
N GLY A 384 -18.05 7.42 5.23
CA GLY A 384 -16.60 7.49 5.27
C GLY A 384 -15.94 6.49 6.23
N VAL A 385 -14.61 6.40 6.14
CA VAL A 385 -13.83 5.36 6.83
C VAL A 385 -13.94 5.47 8.35
N LYS A 386 -13.90 6.67 8.92
CA LYS A 386 -13.91 6.84 10.39
C LYS A 386 -15.16 6.28 11.04
N VAL A 387 -16.33 6.59 10.48
CA VAL A 387 -17.63 6.14 11.01
C VAL A 387 -17.75 4.63 10.87
N ASN A 388 -17.51 4.11 9.68
CA ASN A 388 -17.61 2.66 9.42
C ASN A 388 -16.62 1.85 10.26
N TYR A 389 -15.37 2.30 10.38
CA TYR A 389 -14.34 1.65 11.19
C TYR A 389 -14.73 1.64 12.69
N GLY A 390 -15.30 2.74 13.16
CA GLY A 390 -15.77 2.88 14.54
C GLY A 390 -16.92 1.92 14.93
N LYS A 391 -17.73 1.45 13.96
CA LYS A 391 -18.81 0.48 14.20
C LYS A 391 -18.32 -0.85 14.80
N PHE A 392 -17.05 -1.21 14.60
CA PHE A 392 -16.45 -2.48 15.05
C PHE A 392 -15.70 -2.38 16.38
N GLY A 393 -15.53 -1.17 16.92
CA GLY A 393 -14.84 -0.94 18.18
C GLY A 393 -13.50 -1.65 18.28
N ASP A 394 -13.27 -2.35 19.37
CA ASP A 394 -12.02 -3.05 19.69
C ASP A 394 -11.82 -4.42 18.99
N LEU A 395 -12.68 -4.79 18.05
CA LEU A 395 -12.42 -5.90 17.13
C LEU A 395 -11.37 -5.53 16.09
N LEU A 396 -11.23 -4.24 15.74
CA LEU A 396 -10.27 -3.76 14.76
C LEU A 396 -8.98 -3.25 15.44
N ALA A 397 -7.87 -3.44 14.76
CA ALA A 397 -6.59 -2.88 15.19
C ALA A 397 -6.52 -1.37 14.94
N GLU A 398 -5.69 -0.67 15.73
CA GLU A 398 -5.35 0.75 15.51
C GLU A 398 -6.56 1.72 15.43
N VAL A 399 -7.67 1.42 16.12
CA VAL A 399 -8.93 2.20 16.09
C VAL A 399 -8.67 3.69 16.33
N LYS A 400 -7.90 4.03 17.37
CA LYS A 400 -7.57 5.42 17.69
C LYS A 400 -6.79 6.12 16.58
N ALA A 401 -5.91 5.39 15.88
CA ALA A 401 -5.12 5.96 14.79
C ALA A 401 -5.99 6.29 13.57
N VAL A 402 -7.03 5.48 13.30
CA VAL A 402 -7.94 5.64 12.17
C VAL A 402 -9.03 6.66 12.47
N THR A 403 -9.70 6.54 13.61
CA THR A 403 -10.86 7.37 13.97
C THR A 403 -10.45 8.72 14.59
N GLY A 404 -9.30 8.77 15.25
CA GLY A 404 -8.85 9.92 16.04
C GLY A 404 -9.50 9.99 17.45
N GLU A 405 -10.30 8.99 17.80
CA GLU A 405 -11.09 8.95 19.04
C GLU A 405 -10.86 7.63 19.79
N ASN A 406 -11.15 7.61 21.11
CA ASN A 406 -11.11 6.38 21.90
C ASN A 406 -12.38 5.55 21.65
N ASP A 407 -12.30 4.23 21.79
CA ASP A 407 -13.37 3.25 21.57
C ASP A 407 -14.71 3.59 22.27
N GLU A 408 -14.66 4.34 23.37
CA GLU A 408 -15.87 4.73 24.13
C GLU A 408 -16.80 5.68 23.37
N CYS A 409 -16.28 6.45 22.41
CA CYS A 409 -17.09 7.39 21.63
C CYS A 409 -18.03 6.69 20.65
N PHE A 410 -17.73 5.45 20.24
CA PHE A 410 -18.53 4.71 19.24
C PHE A 410 -19.59 3.79 19.84
N LYS A 411 -19.54 3.52 21.16
CA LYS A 411 -20.50 2.63 21.85
C LYS A 411 -21.96 3.14 21.82
N ASN A 412 -22.17 4.39 21.44
CA ASN A 412 -23.49 5.04 21.42
C ASN A 412 -24.04 5.29 19.99
N ILE A 413 -23.35 4.85 18.95
CA ILE A 413 -23.86 4.92 17.56
C ILE A 413 -24.75 3.69 17.36
N LYS A 414 -26.06 3.88 17.55
CA LYS A 414 -27.10 2.88 17.27
C LYS A 414 -27.54 2.96 15.83
#